data_d5354dadc82b9a930985edc728ed575b
#
_entry.id   d5354dadc82b9a930985edc728ed575b
#
_cell.length_a   1.000
_cell.length_b   1.000
_cell.length_c   1.000
_cell.angle_alpha   90.00
_cell.angle_beta   90.00
_cell.angle_gamma   90.00
#
_symmetry.space_group_name_H-M   'P 1'
#
loop_
_entity.id
_entity.type
_entity.pdbx_description
1 polymer ?
#
loop_
_entity_poly.entity_id
_entity_poly.type
_entity_poly.pdbx_seq_one_letter_code
_entity_poly.pdbx_strand_id
1 'polypeptide(L)'
;MQAPLLYCADVHQPVTFMSASHGSLVAGLPLEAGTTDPAKPASGHAVWPKQEGSFSSSRVQALRHNFHEHPLMQLPALAELAKDLYKTNQCRFIPRGSTQATPFLHEGKDSAGRTIEEIFARIEEPGSWVALYNVETHPLYRAFLDEVIDRVRPLVEPQEPGMFDIGGFIFISAPPSVTPFHIDRENNFWLQMHGRKTMNVWDPTDRHVVSAEDRDNFIAHGTLENVQLKEGFRERSHEFDVGPGDGVYFPSTSPHMTRSDPGWAVPGDGVCVSIGVVFHTEVTRRRAYVHSLNLALRKLGFSPREPGQSEWMDRLKYPVGRALVWAKKTFRGYKPRVGF
;
A
#
# COMPACT_ATOMS: atom_id res chain seq x y z
N MET A 1 -0.53 -30.94 -6.92
CA MET A 1 0.65 -30.06 -7.09
C MET A 1 0.12 -28.65 -7.22
N GLN A 2 0.11 -27.90 -6.12
CA GLN A 2 -0.34 -26.51 -6.11
C GLN A 2 0.81 -25.63 -6.62
N ALA A 3 0.52 -24.80 -7.63
CA ALA A 3 1.46 -23.81 -8.12
C ALA A 3 1.76 -22.79 -6.99
N PRO A 4 3.00 -22.30 -6.86
CA PRO A 4 3.33 -21.33 -5.83
C PRO A 4 2.59 -20.02 -6.09
N LEU A 5 1.94 -19.51 -5.04
CA LEU A 5 1.31 -18.20 -4.99
C LEU A 5 2.34 -17.11 -5.36
N LEU A 6 2.25 -16.59 -6.57
CA LEU A 6 3.01 -15.42 -7.01
C LEU A 6 2.35 -14.16 -6.42
N TYR A 7 2.79 -13.77 -5.24
CA TYR A 7 2.49 -12.46 -4.69
C TYR A 7 3.25 -11.39 -5.49
N CYS A 8 2.63 -10.25 -5.77
CA CYS A 8 3.04 -9.18 -6.68
C CYS A 8 4.36 -8.47 -6.38
N ALA A 9 5.48 -9.16 -6.30
CA ALA A 9 6.78 -8.52 -6.02
C ALA A 9 7.89 -8.83 -7.03
N ASP A 10 7.62 -9.51 -8.13
CA ASP A 10 8.70 -9.98 -9.02
C ASP A 10 8.80 -9.26 -10.38
N VAL A 11 8.39 -8.00 -10.52
CA VAL A 11 8.48 -7.25 -11.80
C VAL A 11 9.31 -5.96 -11.70
N HIS A 12 10.08 -5.74 -10.65
CA HIS A 12 11.08 -4.65 -10.65
C HIS A 12 12.46 -5.17 -11.03
N GLN A 13 12.81 -5.06 -12.32
CA GLN A 13 14.20 -4.94 -12.72
C GLN A 13 14.62 -3.47 -12.61
N PRO A 14 15.73 -3.15 -11.94
CA PRO A 14 16.18 -1.77 -11.84
C PRO A 14 16.68 -1.28 -13.21
N VAL A 15 16.02 -0.30 -13.77
CA VAL A 15 16.55 0.48 -14.89
C VAL A 15 17.49 1.52 -14.28
N THR A 16 18.78 1.33 -14.50
CA THR A 16 19.82 2.28 -14.07
C THR A 16 19.76 3.51 -14.97
N PHE A 17 19.25 4.62 -14.48
CA PHE A 17 19.39 5.91 -15.14
C PHE A 17 20.61 6.65 -14.58
N MET A 18 21.52 7.02 -15.48
CA MET A 18 22.65 7.90 -15.18
C MET A 18 22.13 9.31 -14.89
N SER A 19 22.45 9.81 -13.71
CA SER A 19 22.20 11.18 -13.28
C SER A 19 23.16 12.14 -13.96
N ALA A 20 22.64 13.10 -14.71
CA ALA A 20 23.38 14.28 -15.15
C ALA A 20 23.15 15.41 -14.13
N SER A 21 24.21 15.80 -13.44
CA SER A 21 24.27 16.91 -12.51
C SER A 21 24.25 18.27 -13.25
N HIS A 22 23.25 19.11 -12.94
CA HIS A 22 23.36 20.55 -13.18
C HIS A 22 23.16 21.26 -11.85
N GLY A 23 24.24 21.87 -11.37
CA GLY A 23 24.23 22.77 -10.23
C GLY A 23 23.68 24.13 -10.60
N SER A 24 22.88 24.71 -9.72
CA SER A 24 22.66 26.14 -9.65
C SER A 24 22.50 26.55 -8.18
N LEU A 25 23.43 27.39 -7.75
CA LEU A 25 23.42 28.11 -6.47
C LEU A 25 22.35 29.21 -6.51
N VAL A 26 21.43 29.21 -5.55
CA VAL A 26 20.65 30.40 -5.20
C VAL A 26 20.71 30.62 -3.69
N ALA A 27 21.08 31.84 -3.35
CA ALA A 27 21.34 32.33 -2.00
C ALA A 27 20.09 32.31 -1.10
N GLY A 28 20.36 32.12 0.21
CA GLY A 28 19.34 32.00 1.25
C GLY A 28 18.64 33.33 1.58
N LEU A 29 17.37 33.19 1.96
CA LEU A 29 16.61 34.11 2.80
C LEU A 29 16.11 33.35 4.05
N PRO A 30 16.04 33.99 5.21
CA PRO A 30 15.65 33.32 6.44
C PRO A 30 14.15 33.00 6.44
N LEU A 31 13.81 31.73 6.70
CA LEU A 31 12.44 31.29 6.94
C LEU A 31 12.04 31.65 8.37
N GLU A 32 11.12 32.59 8.51
CA GLU A 32 10.37 32.78 9.75
C GLU A 32 9.52 31.54 10.02
N ALA A 33 9.66 30.98 11.21
CA ALA A 33 8.86 29.87 11.70
C ALA A 33 7.45 30.35 12.04
N GLY A 34 6.57 30.39 11.03
CA GLY A 34 5.14 30.52 11.23
C GLY A 34 4.53 29.14 11.51
N THR A 35 3.98 28.96 12.68
CA THR A 35 3.09 27.83 13.02
C THR A 35 1.83 27.95 12.17
N THR A 36 1.77 27.31 11.02
CA THR A 36 0.55 27.20 10.21
C THR A 36 -0.15 25.90 10.52
N ASP A 37 -1.35 26.03 11.05
CA ASP A 37 -2.41 25.02 11.09
C ASP A 37 -2.50 24.31 9.72
N PRO A 38 -2.63 22.96 9.66
CA PRO A 38 -2.74 22.23 8.39
C PRO A 38 -4.13 22.42 7.76
N ALA A 39 -4.56 23.65 7.60
CA ALA A 39 -5.72 24.00 6.81
C ALA A 39 -5.41 23.74 5.33
N LYS A 40 -6.44 23.29 4.57
CA LYS A 40 -6.44 23.10 3.11
C LYS A 40 -5.54 24.14 2.42
N PRO A 41 -4.53 23.74 1.64
CA PRO A 41 -3.66 24.68 0.95
C PRO A 41 -4.49 25.57 0.03
N ALA A 42 -4.09 26.84 -0.06
CA ALA A 42 -4.80 27.88 -0.80
C ALA A 42 -4.83 27.62 -2.32
N SER A 43 -3.97 26.75 -2.84
CA SER A 43 -3.93 26.35 -4.27
C SER A 43 -3.26 24.99 -4.47
N GLY A 44 -3.69 24.23 -5.49
CA GLY A 44 -3.15 22.93 -5.88
C GLY A 44 -3.70 21.75 -5.09
N HIS A 45 -3.20 20.54 -5.43
CA HIS A 45 -3.57 19.32 -4.73
C HIS A 45 -2.83 19.18 -3.39
N ALA A 46 -3.49 18.51 -2.42
CA ALA A 46 -2.96 18.29 -1.08
C ALA A 46 -3.50 17.03 -0.42
N VAL A 47 -2.77 16.58 0.60
CA VAL A 47 -3.20 15.54 1.56
C VAL A 47 -2.93 16.08 2.97
N TRP A 48 -3.91 15.96 3.88
CA TRP A 48 -3.78 16.43 5.27
C TRP A 48 -4.53 15.52 6.24
N PRO A 49 -4.14 15.46 7.53
CA PRO A 49 -4.89 14.75 8.56
C PRO A 49 -6.32 15.28 8.70
N LYS A 50 -7.30 14.36 8.83
CA LYS A 50 -8.72 14.73 9.01
C LYS A 50 -9.00 15.27 10.41
N GLN A 51 -8.23 14.85 11.40
CA GLN A 51 -8.36 15.29 12.79
C GLN A 51 -7.29 16.33 13.12
N GLU A 52 -7.64 17.27 14.02
CA GLU A 52 -6.65 18.17 14.58
C GLU A 52 -5.56 17.38 15.31
N GLY A 53 -4.32 17.72 15.03
CA GLY A 53 -3.14 17.08 15.60
C GLY A 53 -2.05 16.80 14.57
N SER A 54 -0.88 16.43 15.06
CA SER A 54 0.25 16.11 14.19
C SER A 54 0.09 14.74 13.54
N PHE A 55 0.46 14.62 12.28
CA PHE A 55 0.61 13.33 11.60
C PHE A 55 1.60 12.43 12.34
N SER A 56 1.33 11.13 12.38
CA SER A 56 2.24 10.12 12.91
C SER A 56 2.44 8.98 11.92
N SER A 57 3.68 8.75 11.49
CA SER A 57 4.03 7.65 10.60
C SER A 57 3.87 6.25 11.21
N SER A 58 3.67 6.17 12.52
CA SER A 58 3.55 4.89 13.25
C SER A 58 2.11 4.49 13.58
N ARG A 59 1.11 5.30 13.24
CA ARG A 59 -0.30 5.08 13.59
C ARG A 59 -1.22 5.15 12.40
N VAL A 60 -2.31 4.39 12.45
CA VAL A 60 -3.43 4.49 11.53
C VAL A 60 -4.14 5.82 11.71
N GLN A 61 -4.42 6.56 10.64
CA GLN A 61 -5.01 7.89 10.70
C GLN A 61 -5.93 8.19 9.52
N ALA A 62 -7.05 8.85 9.82
CA ALA A 62 -7.93 9.42 8.79
C ALA A 62 -7.28 10.64 8.13
N LEU A 63 -7.42 10.73 6.82
CA LEU A 63 -6.89 11.81 5.98
C LEU A 63 -8.01 12.48 5.19
N ARG A 64 -7.69 13.67 4.69
CA ARG A 64 -8.41 14.37 3.63
C ARG A 64 -7.46 14.66 2.48
N HIS A 65 -8.03 14.71 1.27
CA HIS A 65 -7.30 15.11 0.06
C HIS A 65 -8.25 15.76 -0.96
N ASN A 66 -7.67 16.38 -1.98
CA ASN A 66 -8.43 16.93 -3.12
C ASN A 66 -7.97 16.36 -4.48
N PHE A 67 -7.30 15.20 -4.48
CA PHE A 67 -6.88 14.49 -5.70
C PHE A 67 -8.03 13.77 -6.42
N HIS A 68 -9.23 13.68 -5.82
CA HIS A 68 -10.38 12.95 -6.41
C HIS A 68 -10.88 13.60 -7.70
N GLU A 69 -10.62 14.89 -7.93
CA GLU A 69 -10.95 15.60 -9.16
C GLU A 69 -9.85 15.50 -10.24
N HIS A 70 -8.71 14.86 -9.94
CA HIS A 70 -7.59 14.79 -10.86
C HIS A 70 -7.98 14.03 -12.15
N PRO A 71 -7.67 14.56 -13.36
CA PRO A 71 -8.10 13.95 -14.63
C PRO A 71 -7.67 12.49 -14.83
N LEU A 72 -6.50 12.10 -14.33
CA LEU A 72 -6.01 10.73 -14.43
C LEU A 72 -6.79 9.73 -13.53
N MET A 73 -7.59 10.22 -12.57
CA MET A 73 -8.41 9.37 -11.70
C MET A 73 -9.84 9.18 -12.24
N GLN A 74 -10.17 9.75 -13.40
CA GLN A 74 -11.46 9.56 -14.05
C GLN A 74 -11.52 8.26 -14.84
N LEU A 75 -12.69 7.59 -14.88
CA LEU A 75 -12.86 6.27 -15.50
C LEU A 75 -12.31 6.15 -16.93
N PRO A 76 -12.48 7.14 -17.84
CA PRO A 76 -11.91 7.04 -19.18
C PRO A 76 -10.38 6.93 -19.18
N ALA A 77 -9.69 7.71 -18.33
CA ALA A 77 -8.23 7.67 -18.22
C ALA A 77 -7.76 6.35 -17.59
N LEU A 78 -8.51 5.83 -16.60
CA LEU A 78 -8.22 4.53 -15.98
C LEU A 78 -8.44 3.36 -16.93
N ALA A 79 -9.41 3.44 -17.85
CA ALA A 79 -9.61 2.44 -18.89
C ALA A 79 -8.42 2.38 -19.87
N GLU A 80 -7.87 3.52 -20.27
CA GLU A 80 -6.65 3.56 -21.11
C GLU A 80 -5.43 3.01 -20.36
N LEU A 81 -5.23 3.40 -19.10
CA LEU A 81 -4.17 2.83 -18.25
C LEU A 81 -4.30 1.30 -18.16
N ALA A 82 -5.53 0.80 -17.96
CA ALA A 82 -5.77 -0.63 -17.84
C ALA A 82 -5.37 -1.41 -19.11
N LYS A 83 -5.62 -0.86 -20.31
CA LYS A 83 -5.19 -1.46 -21.57
C LYS A 83 -3.68 -1.63 -21.65
N ASP A 84 -2.92 -0.64 -21.19
CA ASP A 84 -1.46 -0.70 -21.21
C ASP A 84 -0.91 -1.66 -20.13
N LEU A 85 -1.44 -1.59 -18.93
CA LEU A 85 -1.03 -2.46 -17.83
C LEU A 85 -1.45 -3.94 -18.03
N TYR A 86 -2.53 -4.19 -18.77
CA TYR A 86 -2.95 -5.56 -19.11
C TYR A 86 -1.91 -6.27 -19.99
N LYS A 87 -1.30 -5.55 -20.93
CA LYS A 87 -0.24 -6.07 -21.81
C LYS A 87 0.98 -6.58 -21.04
N THR A 88 1.25 -5.98 -19.88
CA THR A 88 2.38 -6.32 -18.99
C THR A 88 1.98 -7.17 -17.80
N ASN A 89 0.76 -7.73 -17.81
CA ASN A 89 0.20 -8.55 -16.74
C ASN A 89 0.15 -7.82 -15.37
N GLN A 90 -0.16 -6.53 -15.40
CA GLN A 90 -0.28 -5.68 -14.19
C GLN A 90 -1.74 -5.34 -13.83
N CYS A 91 -2.73 -5.80 -14.61
CA CYS A 91 -4.12 -5.86 -14.20
C CYS A 91 -4.38 -7.13 -13.39
N ARG A 92 -5.20 -7.01 -12.36
CA ARG A 92 -5.63 -8.12 -11.52
C ARG A 92 -7.13 -8.11 -11.33
N PHE A 93 -7.67 -9.29 -11.13
CA PHE A 93 -9.09 -9.53 -10.97
C PHE A 93 -9.30 -10.39 -9.73
N ILE A 94 -10.36 -10.12 -8.98
CA ILE A 94 -10.70 -10.96 -7.83
C ILE A 94 -11.77 -11.98 -8.27
N PRO A 95 -11.70 -13.25 -7.80
CA PRO A 95 -12.72 -14.24 -8.08
C PRO A 95 -14.11 -13.77 -7.61
N ARG A 96 -15.14 -14.02 -8.43
CA ARG A 96 -16.53 -13.73 -8.04
C ARG A 96 -16.91 -14.49 -6.79
N GLY A 97 -17.66 -13.85 -5.89
CA GLY A 97 -18.08 -14.44 -4.61
C GLY A 97 -17.02 -14.34 -3.52
N SER A 98 -15.90 -13.66 -3.74
CA SER A 98 -14.95 -13.39 -2.68
C SER A 98 -15.59 -12.59 -1.55
N THR A 99 -15.22 -12.93 -0.31
CA THR A 99 -15.64 -12.27 0.93
C THR A 99 -14.42 -11.66 1.62
N GLN A 100 -14.64 -10.83 2.63
CA GLN A 100 -13.52 -10.28 3.42
C GLN A 100 -12.68 -11.35 4.14
N ALA A 101 -13.26 -12.54 4.41
CA ALA A 101 -12.56 -13.67 5.01
C ALA A 101 -11.92 -14.62 4.00
N THR A 102 -12.20 -14.46 2.70
CA THR A 102 -11.54 -15.25 1.65
C THR A 102 -10.06 -14.89 1.60
N PRO A 103 -9.12 -15.84 1.37
CA PRO A 103 -7.73 -15.50 1.14
C PRO A 103 -7.57 -14.44 0.05
N PHE A 104 -6.69 -13.47 0.26
CA PHE A 104 -6.42 -12.42 -0.73
C PHE A 104 -5.69 -13.00 -1.93
N LEU A 105 -6.47 -13.52 -2.86
CA LEU A 105 -6.00 -14.09 -4.13
C LEU A 105 -6.57 -13.26 -5.27
N HIS A 106 -5.73 -12.97 -6.25
CA HIS A 106 -6.13 -12.28 -7.45
C HIS A 106 -5.51 -12.92 -8.68
N GLU A 107 -6.21 -12.86 -9.79
CA GLU A 107 -5.84 -13.48 -11.05
C GLU A 107 -5.37 -12.42 -12.05
N GLY A 108 -4.41 -12.78 -12.91
CA GLY A 108 -3.92 -11.91 -13.98
C GLY A 108 -4.82 -11.87 -15.20
N LYS A 109 -5.91 -12.68 -15.21
CA LYS A 109 -6.91 -12.71 -16.29
C LYS A 109 -8.30 -12.72 -15.69
N ASP A 110 -9.24 -12.10 -16.38
CA ASP A 110 -10.66 -12.20 -16.02
C ASP A 110 -11.15 -13.66 -16.17
N SER A 111 -11.82 -14.18 -15.17
CA SER A 111 -12.32 -15.57 -15.15
C SER A 111 -13.37 -15.86 -16.24
N ALA A 112 -14.05 -14.83 -16.75
CA ALA A 112 -15.00 -14.93 -17.85
C ALA A 112 -14.34 -14.75 -19.24
N GLY A 113 -13.02 -14.49 -19.30
CA GLY A 113 -12.28 -14.31 -20.56
C GLY A 113 -12.60 -13.01 -21.29
N ARG A 114 -13.16 -12.01 -20.61
CA ARG A 114 -13.50 -10.70 -21.20
C ARG A 114 -12.24 -9.89 -21.51
N THR A 115 -12.31 -9.06 -22.54
CA THR A 115 -11.28 -8.04 -22.82
C THR A 115 -11.37 -6.89 -21.83
N ILE A 116 -10.34 -6.05 -21.76
CA ILE A 116 -10.35 -4.86 -20.89
C ILE A 116 -11.46 -3.89 -21.30
N GLU A 117 -11.71 -3.73 -22.60
CA GLU A 117 -12.80 -2.91 -23.14
C GLU A 117 -14.17 -3.39 -22.67
N GLU A 118 -14.41 -4.71 -22.76
CA GLU A 118 -15.67 -5.33 -22.30
C GLU A 118 -15.85 -5.19 -20.78
N ILE A 119 -14.76 -5.31 -20.00
CA ILE A 119 -14.78 -5.13 -18.55
C ILE A 119 -15.15 -3.69 -18.20
N PHE A 120 -14.48 -2.71 -18.82
CA PHE A 120 -14.76 -1.29 -18.52
C PHE A 120 -16.11 -0.82 -19.06
N ALA A 121 -16.60 -1.36 -20.18
CA ALA A 121 -17.96 -1.09 -20.67
C ALA A 121 -19.06 -1.56 -19.70
N ARG A 122 -18.73 -2.47 -18.78
CA ARG A 122 -19.63 -3.08 -17.80
C ARG A 122 -19.10 -2.95 -16.38
N ILE A 123 -18.24 -1.96 -16.11
CA ILE A 123 -17.56 -1.83 -14.81
C ILE A 123 -18.54 -1.51 -13.68
N GLU A 124 -19.70 -0.94 -13.98
CA GLU A 124 -20.78 -0.66 -13.02
C GLU A 124 -21.60 -1.90 -12.61
N GLU A 125 -21.37 -3.06 -13.25
CA GLU A 125 -22.08 -4.27 -12.87
C GLU A 125 -21.68 -4.71 -11.46
N PRO A 126 -22.67 -5.07 -10.61
CA PRO A 126 -22.43 -5.48 -9.24
C PRO A 126 -21.35 -6.56 -9.11
N GLY A 127 -20.41 -6.35 -8.21
CA GLY A 127 -19.29 -7.27 -7.96
C GLY A 127 -18.17 -7.17 -8.98
N SER A 128 -18.18 -6.20 -9.92
CA SER A 128 -17.00 -5.89 -10.73
C SER A 128 -15.85 -5.44 -9.85
N TRP A 129 -14.65 -5.95 -10.15
CA TRP A 129 -13.45 -5.59 -9.41
C TRP A 129 -12.21 -5.73 -10.32
N VAL A 130 -11.46 -4.64 -10.46
CA VAL A 130 -10.22 -4.57 -11.21
C VAL A 130 -9.19 -3.83 -10.36
N ALA A 131 -7.98 -4.36 -10.27
CA ALA A 131 -6.84 -3.66 -9.69
C ALA A 131 -5.76 -3.44 -10.74
N LEU A 132 -5.24 -2.22 -10.76
CA LEU A 132 -4.14 -1.78 -11.59
C LEU A 132 -2.91 -1.66 -10.71
N TYR A 133 -1.95 -2.57 -10.88
CA TYR A 133 -0.72 -2.66 -10.08
C TYR A 133 0.43 -1.94 -10.78
N ASN A 134 1.37 -1.45 -9.97
CA ASN A 134 2.61 -0.83 -10.44
C ASN A 134 2.34 0.31 -11.45
N VAL A 135 1.37 1.18 -11.11
CA VAL A 135 0.98 2.27 -12.02
C VAL A 135 2.11 3.27 -12.26
N GLU A 136 3.13 3.28 -11.41
CA GLU A 136 4.38 4.04 -11.59
C GLU A 136 5.18 3.62 -12.83
N THR A 137 4.91 2.47 -13.42
CA THR A 137 5.55 2.04 -14.68
C THR A 137 5.00 2.79 -15.89
N HIS A 138 3.83 3.42 -15.76
CA HIS A 138 3.25 4.28 -16.79
C HIS A 138 3.67 5.75 -16.54
N PRO A 139 4.29 6.46 -17.51
CA PRO A 139 4.90 7.78 -17.29
C PRO A 139 3.96 8.85 -16.70
N LEU A 140 2.70 8.91 -17.16
CA LEU A 140 1.72 9.88 -16.65
C LEU A 140 1.37 9.59 -15.18
N TYR A 141 1.20 8.32 -14.82
CA TYR A 141 0.87 7.94 -13.46
C TYR A 141 2.08 8.00 -12.53
N ARG A 142 3.29 7.84 -13.06
CA ARG A 142 4.53 8.15 -12.31
C ARG A 142 4.54 9.62 -11.89
N ALA A 143 4.28 10.53 -12.82
CA ALA A 143 4.22 11.96 -12.50
C ALA A 143 3.11 12.29 -11.48
N PHE A 144 1.95 11.63 -11.58
CA PHE A 144 0.88 11.76 -10.60
C PHE A 144 1.31 11.27 -9.21
N LEU A 145 1.96 10.11 -9.12
CA LEU A 145 2.47 9.60 -7.84
C LEU A 145 3.54 10.51 -7.24
N ASP A 146 4.44 11.04 -8.07
CA ASP A 146 5.46 12.00 -7.63
C ASP A 146 4.79 13.26 -7.06
N GLU A 147 3.70 13.76 -7.67
CA GLU A 147 2.92 14.88 -7.12
C GLU A 147 2.31 14.54 -5.74
N VAL A 148 1.68 13.36 -5.58
CA VAL A 148 1.15 12.94 -4.28
C VAL A 148 2.26 12.82 -3.24
N ILE A 149 3.39 12.21 -3.59
CA ILE A 149 4.54 12.03 -2.71
C ILE A 149 5.12 13.36 -2.26
N ASP A 150 5.21 14.35 -3.14
CA ASP A 150 5.69 15.69 -2.78
C ASP A 150 4.79 16.36 -1.72
N ARG A 151 3.49 16.06 -1.70
CA ARG A 151 2.55 16.55 -0.67
C ARG A 151 2.64 15.82 0.66
N VAL A 152 2.94 14.52 0.64
CA VAL A 152 3.01 13.70 1.87
C VAL A 152 4.42 13.57 2.45
N ARG A 153 5.46 13.82 1.67
CA ARG A 153 6.85 13.77 2.10
C ARG A 153 7.13 14.64 3.35
N PRO A 154 6.66 15.89 3.45
CA PRO A 154 6.86 16.72 4.64
C PRO A 154 6.21 16.12 5.91
N LEU A 155 5.20 15.26 5.78
CA LEU A 155 4.56 14.60 6.91
C LEU A 155 5.39 13.40 7.39
N VAL A 156 6.02 12.66 6.47
CA VAL A 156 6.70 11.38 6.75
C VAL A 156 8.19 11.56 7.07
N GLU A 157 8.93 12.27 6.24
CA GLU A 157 10.40 12.39 6.32
C GLU A 157 10.94 12.84 7.68
N PRO A 158 10.29 13.73 8.45
CA PRO A 158 10.77 14.08 9.79
C PRO A 158 10.75 12.93 10.79
N GLN A 159 9.91 11.90 10.58
CA GLN A 159 9.71 10.77 11.47
C GLN A 159 10.37 9.49 10.91
N GLU A 160 10.23 9.27 9.61
CA GLU A 160 10.78 8.13 8.89
C GLU A 160 11.48 8.60 7.61
N PRO A 161 12.77 8.95 7.69
CA PRO A 161 13.53 9.50 6.56
C PRO A 161 13.82 8.47 5.47
N GLY A 162 14.10 8.97 4.27
CA GLY A 162 14.58 8.19 3.14
C GLY A 162 13.49 7.37 2.47
N MET A 163 12.44 8.03 1.98
CA MET A 163 11.39 7.38 1.19
C MET A 163 11.94 6.83 -0.13
N PHE A 164 11.65 5.56 -0.43
CA PHE A 164 12.08 4.89 -1.67
C PHE A 164 11.06 3.83 -2.11
N ASP A 165 11.26 3.23 -3.30
CA ASP A 165 10.37 2.25 -3.93
C ASP A 165 8.90 2.71 -3.89
N ILE A 166 8.68 3.91 -4.43
CA ILE A 166 7.35 4.51 -4.51
C ILE A 166 6.57 3.81 -5.61
N GLY A 167 5.42 3.26 -5.23
CA GLY A 167 4.52 2.58 -6.14
C GLY A 167 3.06 3.00 -5.95
N GLY A 168 2.20 2.55 -6.86
CA GLY A 168 0.78 2.82 -6.80
C GLY A 168 -0.08 1.64 -7.21
N PHE A 169 -1.19 1.46 -6.50
CA PHE A 169 -2.22 0.45 -6.78
C PHE A 169 -3.57 1.14 -6.89
N ILE A 170 -4.23 1.03 -8.04
CA ILE A 170 -5.57 1.60 -8.23
C ILE A 170 -6.59 0.47 -8.22
N PHE A 171 -7.61 0.61 -7.40
CA PHE A 171 -8.70 -0.35 -7.26
C PHE A 171 -9.99 0.26 -7.79
N ILE A 172 -10.61 -0.42 -8.76
CA ILE A 172 -11.87 -0.03 -9.40
C ILE A 172 -12.86 -1.14 -9.15
N SER A 173 -14.01 -0.83 -8.52
CA SER A 173 -15.00 -1.85 -8.19
C SER A 173 -16.42 -1.29 -8.12
N ALA A 174 -17.41 -2.13 -8.43
CA ALA A 174 -18.82 -1.78 -8.28
C ALA A 174 -19.44 -2.47 -7.06
N PRO A 175 -20.24 -1.74 -6.24
CA PRO A 175 -20.95 -2.33 -5.11
C PRO A 175 -21.97 -3.43 -5.53
N PRO A 176 -22.12 -4.51 -4.73
CA PRO A 176 -21.31 -4.83 -3.58
C PRO A 176 -19.93 -5.36 -3.98
N SER A 177 -18.89 -4.89 -3.32
CA SER A 177 -17.52 -5.38 -3.58
C SER A 177 -16.70 -5.44 -2.29
N VAL A 178 -15.69 -6.30 -2.29
CA VAL A 178 -14.78 -6.46 -1.15
C VAL A 178 -13.34 -6.49 -1.62
N THR A 179 -12.43 -6.02 -0.75
CA THR A 179 -11.03 -6.43 -0.77
C THR A 179 -10.80 -7.27 0.48
N PRO A 180 -10.38 -8.54 0.34
CA PRO A 180 -10.17 -9.42 1.48
C PRO A 180 -9.13 -8.91 2.47
N PHE A 181 -9.18 -9.45 3.68
CA PHE A 181 -8.23 -9.16 4.76
C PHE A 181 -6.81 -9.57 4.37
N HIS A 182 -5.85 -8.65 4.49
CA HIS A 182 -4.43 -8.86 4.18
C HIS A 182 -3.53 -7.85 4.89
N ILE A 183 -2.24 -7.98 4.72
CA ILE A 183 -1.20 -7.01 5.13
C ILE A 183 -0.30 -6.70 3.94
N ASP A 184 0.22 -5.48 3.90
CA ASP A 184 1.21 -5.02 2.93
C ASP A 184 2.56 -4.74 3.61
N ARG A 185 3.62 -4.69 2.81
CA ARG A 185 4.99 -4.46 3.29
C ARG A 185 5.33 -2.98 3.38
N GLU A 186 4.60 -2.18 2.64
CA GLU A 186 4.77 -0.75 2.44
C GLU A 186 3.99 0.06 3.48
N ASN A 187 4.40 1.28 3.72
CA ASN A 187 3.53 2.32 4.25
C ASN A 187 2.57 2.75 3.15
N ASN A 188 1.34 3.11 3.49
CA ASN A 188 0.31 3.39 2.50
C ASN A 188 -0.48 4.67 2.83
N PHE A 189 -0.54 5.60 1.85
CA PHE A 189 -1.55 6.62 1.78
C PHE A 189 -2.66 6.13 0.85
N TRP A 190 -3.70 5.57 1.45
CA TRP A 190 -4.86 5.08 0.71
C TRP A 190 -5.88 6.20 0.57
N LEU A 191 -6.23 6.58 -0.68
CA LEU A 191 -7.06 7.72 -1.01
C LEU A 191 -8.29 7.27 -1.80
N GLN A 192 -9.50 7.69 -1.36
CA GLN A 192 -10.76 7.41 -2.06
C GLN A 192 -11.04 8.48 -3.10
N MET A 193 -11.11 8.08 -4.37
CA MET A 193 -11.33 8.98 -5.49
C MET A 193 -12.81 9.10 -5.88
N HIS A 194 -13.51 7.96 -6.01
CA HIS A 194 -14.93 7.92 -6.37
C HIS A 194 -15.68 6.87 -5.53
N GLY A 195 -17.00 7.06 -5.39
CA GLY A 195 -17.87 6.16 -4.67
C GLY A 195 -17.56 6.10 -3.17
N ARG A 196 -18.17 5.14 -2.48
CA ARG A 196 -18.04 4.97 -1.02
C ARG A 196 -17.54 3.58 -0.67
N LYS A 197 -16.66 3.52 0.33
CA LYS A 197 -16.20 2.25 0.94
C LYS A 197 -16.17 2.36 2.45
N THR A 198 -16.37 1.25 3.13
CA THR A 198 -15.91 1.07 4.51
C THR A 198 -14.55 0.39 4.46
N MET A 199 -13.57 0.98 5.12
CA MET A 199 -12.23 0.43 5.30
C MET A 199 -12.00 0.08 6.76
N ASN A 200 -11.65 -1.17 7.04
CA ASN A 200 -11.19 -1.61 8.35
C ASN A 200 -9.67 -1.72 8.32
N VAL A 201 -9.01 -1.09 9.29
CA VAL A 201 -7.54 -1.13 9.44
C VAL A 201 -7.22 -1.42 10.90
N TRP A 202 -6.27 -2.31 11.13
CA TRP A 202 -5.78 -2.67 12.47
C TRP A 202 -4.41 -2.07 12.74
N ASP A 203 -4.14 -1.86 14.01
CA ASP A 203 -2.81 -1.47 14.46
C ASP A 203 -1.79 -2.55 14.04
N PRO A 204 -0.68 -2.16 13.40
CA PRO A 204 0.37 -3.11 13.00
C PRO A 204 1.02 -3.82 14.20
N THR A 205 0.80 -3.34 15.42
CA THR A 205 1.33 -3.96 16.65
C THR A 205 0.37 -4.92 17.33
N ASP A 206 -0.89 -5.04 16.87
CA ASP A 206 -1.86 -5.97 17.47
C ASP A 206 -1.54 -7.45 17.14
N ARG A 207 -1.03 -8.15 18.15
CA ARG A 207 -0.58 -9.56 18.04
C ARG A 207 -1.72 -10.58 18.09
N HIS A 208 -2.91 -10.15 18.49
CA HIS A 208 -4.10 -11.01 18.41
C HIS A 208 -4.58 -11.13 16.97
N VAL A 209 -4.33 -10.10 16.16
CA VAL A 209 -4.76 -10.04 14.75
C VAL A 209 -3.73 -10.71 13.82
N VAL A 210 -2.47 -10.32 13.91
CA VAL A 210 -1.36 -10.96 13.18
C VAL A 210 -0.23 -11.26 14.15
N SER A 211 0.14 -12.54 14.27
CA SER A 211 1.22 -12.94 15.16
C SER A 211 2.58 -12.36 14.72
N ALA A 212 3.51 -12.26 15.66
CA ALA A 212 4.86 -11.82 15.37
C ALA A 212 5.57 -12.74 14.36
N GLU A 213 5.31 -14.05 14.43
CA GLU A 213 5.89 -15.03 13.53
C GLU A 213 5.33 -14.89 12.11
N ASP A 214 4.02 -14.74 11.96
CA ASP A 214 3.38 -14.56 10.64
C ASP A 214 3.87 -13.28 9.96
N ARG A 215 4.08 -12.21 10.73
CA ARG A 215 4.66 -10.97 10.23
C ARG A 215 6.12 -11.17 9.81
N ASP A 216 6.94 -11.84 10.64
CA ASP A 216 8.32 -12.16 10.29
C ASP A 216 8.39 -13.01 8.99
N ASN A 217 7.47 -13.99 8.83
CA ASN A 217 7.35 -14.80 7.63
C ASN A 217 6.91 -13.97 6.41
N PHE A 218 5.90 -13.09 6.58
CA PHE A 218 5.44 -12.23 5.50
C PHE A 218 6.54 -11.29 5.02
N ILE A 219 7.23 -10.61 5.92
CA ILE A 219 8.32 -9.70 5.55
C ILE A 219 9.45 -10.47 4.85
N ALA A 220 9.85 -11.63 5.37
CA ALA A 220 10.95 -12.40 4.78
C ALA A 220 10.58 -13.14 3.49
N HIS A 221 9.37 -13.68 3.38
CA HIS A 221 8.98 -14.60 2.31
C HIS A 221 7.75 -14.19 1.52
N GLY A 222 6.96 -13.22 1.98
CA GLY A 222 5.72 -12.77 1.32
C GLY A 222 4.56 -13.73 1.48
N THR A 223 4.58 -14.65 2.46
CA THR A 223 3.48 -15.58 2.68
C THR A 223 2.37 -14.97 3.54
N LEU A 224 1.12 -15.10 3.08
CA LEU A 224 -0.09 -14.70 3.79
C LEU A 224 -0.88 -15.90 4.33
N GLU A 225 -0.32 -17.10 4.30
CA GLU A 225 -1.02 -18.35 4.60
C GLU A 225 -1.80 -18.31 5.93
N ASN A 226 -1.20 -17.74 6.97
CA ASN A 226 -1.80 -17.62 8.30
C ASN A 226 -2.43 -16.23 8.56
N VAL A 227 -2.35 -15.32 7.61
CA VAL A 227 -2.92 -13.96 7.72
C VAL A 227 -4.36 -14.01 7.22
N GLN A 228 -5.28 -14.32 8.10
CA GLN A 228 -6.70 -14.53 7.79
C GLN A 228 -7.60 -13.81 8.78
N LEU A 229 -8.73 -13.28 8.30
CA LEU A 229 -9.75 -12.68 9.15
C LEU A 229 -10.38 -13.76 10.03
N LYS A 230 -10.40 -13.53 11.35
CA LYS A 230 -11.06 -14.39 12.34
C LYS A 230 -12.21 -13.65 13.00
N GLU A 231 -13.13 -14.42 13.58
CA GLU A 231 -14.22 -13.87 14.39
C GLU A 231 -13.66 -13.00 15.53
N GLY A 232 -14.34 -11.89 15.85
CA GLY A 232 -13.91 -10.94 16.85
C GLY A 232 -12.80 -9.96 16.43
N PHE A 233 -12.15 -10.16 15.27
CA PHE A 233 -11.10 -9.24 14.81
C PHE A 233 -11.67 -7.88 14.44
N ARG A 234 -12.87 -7.83 13.87
CA ARG A 234 -13.49 -6.58 13.39
C ARG A 234 -13.65 -5.55 14.52
N GLU A 235 -14.01 -5.97 15.71
CA GLU A 235 -14.18 -5.10 16.89
C GLU A 235 -12.89 -4.40 17.33
N ARG A 236 -11.74 -4.91 16.89
CA ARG A 236 -10.41 -4.36 17.17
C ARG A 236 -9.90 -3.43 16.07
N SER A 237 -10.65 -3.26 15.00
CA SER A 237 -10.26 -2.41 13.89
C SER A 237 -10.65 -0.95 14.11
N HIS A 238 -9.89 -0.06 13.49
CA HIS A 238 -10.37 1.27 13.17
C HIS A 238 -11.23 1.15 11.91
N GLU A 239 -12.50 1.53 12.01
CA GLU A 239 -13.43 1.53 10.88
C GLU A 239 -13.58 2.94 10.33
N PHE A 240 -13.42 3.08 9.03
CA PHE A 240 -13.51 4.33 8.30
C PHE A 240 -14.56 4.20 7.19
N ASP A 241 -15.62 5.02 7.27
CA ASP A 241 -16.47 5.28 6.12
C ASP A 241 -15.85 6.39 5.30
N VAL A 242 -15.49 6.08 4.06
CA VAL A 242 -14.73 6.95 3.17
C VAL A 242 -15.50 7.21 1.87
N GLY A 243 -15.56 8.47 1.50
CA GLY A 243 -16.07 8.96 0.22
C GLY A 243 -15.00 9.75 -0.54
N PRO A 244 -15.33 10.33 -1.70
CA PRO A 244 -14.39 11.13 -2.47
C PRO A 244 -13.75 12.25 -1.63
N GLY A 245 -12.42 12.32 -1.65
CA GLY A 245 -11.65 13.26 -0.82
C GLY A 245 -11.33 12.78 0.60
N ASP A 246 -11.82 11.62 1.02
CA ASP A 246 -11.34 10.96 2.24
C ASP A 246 -10.17 10.02 1.93
N GLY A 247 -9.30 9.80 2.92
CA GLY A 247 -8.21 8.83 2.86
C GLY A 247 -7.88 8.25 4.22
N VAL A 248 -7.02 7.23 4.21
CA VAL A 248 -6.49 6.60 5.42
C VAL A 248 -5.01 6.37 5.23
N TYR A 249 -4.19 6.84 6.17
CA TYR A 249 -2.81 6.43 6.28
C TYR A 249 -2.70 5.22 7.20
N PHE A 250 -1.92 4.26 6.81
CA PHE A 250 -1.52 3.15 7.68
C PHE A 250 -0.09 2.71 7.43
N PRO A 251 0.66 2.40 8.51
CA PRO A 251 2.04 1.96 8.38
C PRO A 251 2.14 0.52 7.88
N SER A 252 3.34 0.17 7.40
CA SER A 252 3.71 -1.18 6.96
C SER A 252 3.19 -2.27 7.90
N THR A 253 2.68 -3.35 7.34
CA THR A 253 2.11 -4.52 8.03
C THR A 253 0.83 -4.27 8.83
N SER A 254 0.17 -3.11 8.65
CA SER A 254 -1.18 -2.92 9.18
C SER A 254 -2.16 -3.83 8.45
N PRO A 255 -2.85 -4.73 9.16
CA PRO A 255 -3.90 -5.51 8.54
C PRO A 255 -5.03 -4.59 8.06
N HIS A 256 -5.58 -4.90 6.88
CA HIS A 256 -6.67 -4.10 6.35
C HIS A 256 -7.57 -4.88 5.40
N MET A 257 -8.77 -4.38 5.20
CA MET A 257 -9.77 -4.89 4.26
C MET A 257 -10.75 -3.78 3.90
N THR A 258 -11.45 -3.91 2.78
CA THR A 258 -12.50 -2.97 2.39
C THR A 258 -13.79 -3.68 2.02
N ARG A 259 -14.91 -2.94 2.06
CA ARG A 259 -16.19 -3.33 1.48
C ARG A 259 -16.92 -2.11 0.93
N SER A 260 -17.77 -2.35 -0.05
CA SER A 260 -18.81 -1.42 -0.45
C SER A 260 -20.16 -2.13 -0.47
N ASP A 261 -21.17 -1.50 0.09
CA ASP A 261 -22.49 -2.11 0.33
C ASP A 261 -23.41 -1.93 -0.89
N PRO A 262 -24.34 -2.87 -1.15
CA PRO A 262 -25.25 -2.78 -2.30
C PRO A 262 -26.06 -1.49 -2.38
N GLY A 263 -26.44 -0.92 -1.22
CA GLY A 263 -27.20 0.32 -1.13
C GLY A 263 -26.43 1.57 -1.58
N TRP A 264 -25.14 1.44 -1.87
CA TRP A 264 -24.30 2.53 -2.39
C TRP A 264 -24.15 2.51 -3.91
N ALA A 265 -24.74 1.53 -4.59
CA ALA A 265 -24.82 1.49 -6.05
C ALA A 265 -25.88 2.49 -6.53
N VAL A 266 -25.48 3.73 -6.76
CA VAL A 266 -26.31 4.77 -7.35
C VAL A 266 -26.01 4.84 -8.85
N PRO A 267 -27.01 4.87 -9.75
CA PRO A 267 -26.77 5.05 -11.18
C PRO A 267 -25.91 6.29 -11.45
N GLY A 268 -24.80 6.10 -12.17
CA GLY A 268 -23.82 7.15 -12.48
C GLY A 268 -22.71 7.34 -11.42
N ASP A 269 -22.94 6.92 -10.17
CA ASP A 269 -21.93 6.96 -9.09
C ASP A 269 -21.59 5.55 -8.56
N GLY A 270 -22.05 4.52 -9.26
CA GLY A 270 -21.97 3.13 -8.82
C GLY A 270 -20.56 2.52 -8.80
N VAL A 271 -19.53 3.26 -9.23
CA VAL A 271 -18.15 2.76 -9.25
C VAL A 271 -17.33 3.41 -8.16
N CYS A 272 -16.67 2.56 -7.38
CA CYS A 272 -15.69 2.98 -6.40
C CYS A 272 -14.30 2.96 -7.03
N VAL A 273 -13.56 4.07 -6.91
CA VAL A 273 -12.14 4.16 -7.29
C VAL A 273 -11.34 4.59 -6.07
N SER A 274 -10.32 3.83 -5.75
CA SER A 274 -9.36 4.17 -4.70
C SER A 274 -7.93 3.92 -5.17
N ILE A 275 -6.97 4.67 -4.65
CA ILE A 275 -5.55 4.45 -4.91
C ILE A 275 -4.81 4.28 -3.59
N GLY A 276 -3.96 3.26 -3.51
CA GLY A 276 -2.90 3.16 -2.51
C GLY A 276 -1.61 3.73 -3.10
N VAL A 277 -1.08 4.78 -2.48
CA VAL A 277 0.25 5.32 -2.78
C VAL A 277 1.19 4.77 -1.73
N VAL A 278 2.03 3.84 -2.16
CA VAL A 278 2.85 3.02 -1.26
C VAL A 278 4.33 3.38 -1.37
N PHE A 279 5.04 3.19 -0.27
CA PHE A 279 6.46 3.48 -0.21
C PHE A 279 7.13 2.76 0.95
N HIS A 280 8.44 2.58 0.83
CA HIS A 280 9.32 2.19 1.92
C HIS A 280 10.11 3.38 2.47
N THR A 281 10.68 3.21 3.67
CA THR A 281 11.59 4.16 4.32
C THR A 281 12.84 3.44 4.80
N GLU A 282 13.88 4.18 5.17
CA GLU A 282 15.05 3.57 5.82
C GLU A 282 14.68 2.87 7.14
N VAL A 283 13.60 3.29 7.80
CA VAL A 283 13.08 2.62 9.01
C VAL A 283 12.46 1.27 8.66
N THR A 284 11.58 1.22 7.65
CA THR A 284 10.98 -0.07 7.19
C THR A 284 12.05 -1.01 6.66
N ARG A 285 13.06 -0.52 5.92
CA ARG A 285 14.20 -1.32 5.46
C ARG A 285 14.98 -1.95 6.60
N ARG A 286 15.33 -1.18 7.62
CA ARG A 286 16.03 -1.71 8.81
C ARG A 286 15.19 -2.75 9.53
N ARG A 287 13.90 -2.50 9.70
CA ARG A 287 12.96 -3.44 10.32
C ARG A 287 12.86 -4.74 9.53
N ALA A 288 12.88 -4.71 8.18
CA ALA A 288 12.85 -5.90 7.35
C ALA A 288 14.03 -6.86 7.62
N TYR A 289 15.23 -6.31 7.80
CA TYR A 289 16.39 -7.13 8.20
C TYR A 289 16.25 -7.72 9.61
N VAL A 290 15.68 -6.95 10.56
CA VAL A 290 15.42 -7.45 11.93
C VAL A 290 14.36 -8.55 11.92
N HIS A 291 13.27 -8.42 11.12
CA HIS A 291 12.27 -9.47 10.91
C HIS A 291 12.92 -10.76 10.37
N SER A 292 13.82 -10.64 9.39
CA SER A 292 14.53 -11.80 8.82
C SER A 292 15.41 -12.53 9.84
N LEU A 293 16.06 -11.80 10.76
CA LEU A 293 16.80 -12.38 11.86
C LEU A 293 15.86 -13.00 12.90
N ASN A 294 14.78 -12.29 13.27
CA ASN A 294 13.81 -12.79 14.22
C ASN A 294 13.20 -14.12 13.76
N LEU A 295 12.86 -14.24 12.47
CA LEU A 295 12.38 -15.49 11.88
C LEU A 295 13.40 -16.63 12.04
N ALA A 296 14.70 -16.35 11.82
CA ALA A 296 15.74 -17.35 12.03
C ALA A 296 15.86 -17.75 13.51
N LEU A 297 15.78 -16.80 14.43
CA LEU A 297 15.81 -17.05 15.87
C LEU A 297 14.59 -17.85 16.34
N ARG A 298 13.37 -17.59 15.82
CA ARG A 298 12.15 -18.38 16.12
C ARG A 298 12.33 -19.82 15.68
N LYS A 299 12.90 -20.08 14.50
CA LYS A 299 13.21 -21.44 14.03
C LYS A 299 14.17 -22.21 14.94
N LEU A 300 14.93 -21.50 15.78
CA LEU A 300 15.81 -22.07 16.80
C LEU A 300 15.15 -22.13 18.20
N GLY A 301 13.84 -21.81 18.30
CA GLY A 301 13.08 -21.87 19.55
C GLY A 301 13.13 -20.62 20.42
N PHE A 302 13.74 -19.51 19.95
CA PHE A 302 13.76 -18.26 20.69
C PHE A 302 12.47 -17.43 20.45
N SER A 303 12.15 -16.54 21.38
CA SER A 303 11.06 -15.57 21.29
C SER A 303 11.61 -14.15 21.23
N PRO A 304 12.18 -13.71 20.09
CA PRO A 304 12.81 -12.39 19.99
C PRO A 304 11.76 -11.26 20.06
N ARG A 305 12.15 -10.14 20.66
CA ARG A 305 11.38 -8.89 20.61
C ARG A 305 11.24 -8.43 19.14
N GLU A 306 10.07 -7.91 18.84
CA GLU A 306 9.77 -7.41 17.49
C GLU A 306 10.45 -6.08 17.19
N PRO A 307 10.65 -5.77 15.90
CA PRO A 307 11.18 -4.48 15.48
C PRO A 307 10.30 -3.33 16.00
N GLY A 308 10.94 -2.27 16.47
CA GLY A 308 10.28 -1.09 17.04
C GLY A 308 9.98 -1.18 18.54
N GLN A 309 10.01 -2.36 19.15
CA GLN A 309 9.82 -2.51 20.61
C GLN A 309 11.04 -2.09 21.45
N SER A 310 12.23 -2.08 20.85
CA SER A 310 13.47 -1.69 21.52
C SER A 310 14.53 -1.25 20.51
N GLU A 311 14.74 0.06 20.40
CA GLU A 311 15.69 0.62 19.45
C GLU A 311 17.11 0.09 19.59
N TRP A 312 17.61 -0.09 20.83
CA TRP A 312 18.96 -0.58 21.04
C TRP A 312 19.12 -2.04 20.57
N MET A 313 18.09 -2.88 20.79
CA MET A 313 18.09 -4.26 20.27
C MET A 313 18.01 -4.28 18.75
N ASP A 314 17.21 -3.41 18.16
CA ASP A 314 17.09 -3.30 16.71
C ASP A 314 18.42 -2.85 16.07
N ARG A 315 19.13 -1.91 16.72
CA ARG A 315 20.48 -1.50 16.32
C ARG A 315 21.49 -2.66 16.36
N LEU A 316 21.39 -3.56 17.34
CA LEU A 316 22.23 -4.77 17.42
C LEU A 316 21.83 -5.85 16.41
N LYS A 317 20.53 -6.06 16.22
CA LYS A 317 20.00 -7.08 15.32
C LYS A 317 20.17 -6.73 13.84
N TYR A 318 20.10 -5.45 13.49
CA TYR A 318 20.14 -4.98 12.11
C TYR A 318 21.37 -5.46 11.33
N PRO A 319 22.64 -5.25 11.79
CA PRO A 319 23.80 -5.70 11.04
C PRO A 319 23.86 -7.23 10.90
N VAL A 320 23.40 -7.98 11.91
CA VAL A 320 23.33 -9.44 11.87
C VAL A 320 22.28 -9.91 10.85
N GLY A 321 21.08 -9.29 10.88
CA GLY A 321 20.02 -9.56 9.91
C GLY A 321 20.44 -9.25 8.47
N ARG A 322 21.13 -8.15 8.25
CA ARG A 322 21.68 -7.77 6.95
C ARG A 322 22.71 -8.77 6.46
N ALA A 323 23.65 -9.21 7.32
CA ALA A 323 24.63 -10.25 6.99
C ALA A 323 23.92 -11.59 6.66
N LEU A 324 22.89 -11.97 7.43
CA LEU A 324 22.09 -13.17 7.18
C LEU A 324 21.41 -13.14 5.80
N VAL A 325 20.76 -12.02 5.46
CA VAL A 325 20.10 -11.85 4.16
C VAL A 325 21.12 -11.87 3.03
N TRP A 326 22.25 -11.18 3.19
CA TRP A 326 23.35 -11.23 2.25
C TRP A 326 23.87 -12.66 2.02
N ALA A 327 24.10 -13.41 3.09
CA ALA A 327 24.57 -14.80 3.01
C ALA A 327 23.52 -15.70 2.28
N LYS A 328 22.22 -15.54 2.62
CA LYS A 328 21.16 -16.28 1.92
C LYS A 328 21.11 -15.95 0.44
N LYS A 329 21.25 -14.66 0.08
CA LYS A 329 21.30 -14.20 -1.32
C LYS A 329 22.47 -14.81 -2.06
N THR A 330 23.67 -14.77 -1.48
CA THR A 330 24.91 -15.20 -2.13
C THR A 330 25.00 -16.72 -2.24
N PHE A 331 24.68 -17.46 -1.18
CA PHE A 331 24.93 -18.90 -1.11
C PHE A 331 23.71 -19.78 -1.35
N ARG A 332 22.50 -19.24 -1.25
CA ARG A 332 21.24 -20.02 -1.38
C ARG A 332 20.31 -19.51 -2.47
N GLY A 333 20.74 -18.54 -3.27
CA GLY A 333 19.91 -17.95 -4.34
C GLY A 333 18.64 -17.26 -3.82
N TYR A 334 18.60 -16.89 -2.52
CA TYR A 334 17.46 -16.17 -1.96
C TYR A 334 17.33 -14.81 -2.64
N LYS A 335 16.13 -14.53 -3.13
CA LYS A 335 15.78 -13.20 -3.66
C LYS A 335 15.02 -12.46 -2.56
N PRO A 336 15.64 -11.46 -1.91
CA PRO A 336 14.91 -10.64 -0.94
C PRO A 336 13.78 -9.91 -1.66
N ARG A 337 12.67 -9.74 -0.95
CA ARG A 337 11.54 -8.96 -1.45
C ARG A 337 11.89 -7.47 -1.50
N VAL A 338 11.11 -6.69 -2.24
CA VAL A 338 11.20 -5.23 -2.24
C VAL A 338 11.15 -4.70 -0.80
N GLY A 339 11.87 -3.63 -0.50
CA GLY A 339 11.97 -3.06 0.84
C GLY A 339 13.15 -3.55 1.69
N PHE A 340 14.03 -4.43 1.14
CA PHE A 340 15.30 -4.80 1.78
C PHE A 340 16.47 -3.92 1.35
#